data_3d4c111e5bd0a087012cdcc7c5d9b5e2
#
_entry.id   3d4c111e5bd0a087012cdcc7c5d9b5e2
#
_cell.length_a   1.000
_cell.length_b   1.000
_cell.length_c   1.000
_cell.angle_alpha   90.00
_cell.angle_beta   90.00
_cell.angle_gamma   90.00
#
_symmetry.space_group_name_H-M   'P 1'
#
loop_
_entity.id
_entity.type
_entity.pdbx_description
1 polymer ?
#
loop_
_entity_poly.entity_id
_entity_poly.type
_entity_poly.pdbx_seq_one_letter_code
_entity_poly.pdbx_strand_id
1 'polypeptide(L)'
;DTSESTWPALIAKSLNCNYECCAVGGRGNQWISWACNAYFTPDTLCIVNWTWFERFDYFDVSVDDWRTTHPRHDEKLDHYFYRNLDSDVWNLHRNLQQIHSTISLLKQNNVNFIMTCLDNSYLNDLKDFRPGKQSNTVWTNAVSNLQEQVVPHIVDFEGMNFLEWSKHNSFELG
;
A
#
# COMPACT_ATOMS: atom_id res chain seq x y z
N ASP A 1 11.85 -13.67 -12.60
CA ASP A 1 11.04 -14.58 -13.44
C ASP A 1 9.62 -14.03 -13.51
N THR A 2 9.35 -13.28 -14.58
CA THR A 2 8.03 -12.67 -14.79
C THR A 2 7.09 -13.75 -15.33
N SER A 3 6.34 -14.37 -14.44
CA SER A 3 5.29 -15.33 -14.82
C SER A 3 4.29 -14.64 -15.77
N GLU A 4 4.09 -15.20 -16.95
CA GLU A 4 3.11 -14.73 -17.94
C GLU A 4 1.65 -14.83 -17.45
N SER A 5 1.44 -15.49 -16.31
CA SER A 5 0.11 -15.69 -15.69
C SER A 5 -0.21 -14.67 -14.60
N THR A 6 0.69 -13.74 -14.28
CA THR A 6 0.41 -12.70 -13.29
C THR A 6 -0.53 -11.64 -13.86
N TRP A 7 -1.32 -11.00 -13.00
CA TRP A 7 -2.23 -9.94 -13.43
C TRP A 7 -1.53 -8.78 -14.17
N PRO A 8 -0.29 -8.32 -13.81
CA PRO A 8 0.41 -7.32 -14.61
C PRO A 8 0.74 -7.80 -16.02
N ALA A 9 1.15 -9.07 -16.18
CA ALA A 9 1.43 -9.66 -17.49
C ALA A 9 0.16 -9.71 -18.34
N LEU A 10 -0.98 -10.09 -17.76
CA LEU A 10 -2.26 -10.16 -18.47
C LEU A 10 -2.72 -8.77 -18.92
N ILE A 11 -2.58 -7.73 -18.09
CA ILE A 11 -2.87 -6.35 -18.46
C ILE A 11 -1.96 -5.89 -19.60
N ALA A 12 -0.65 -6.10 -19.48
CA ALA A 12 0.30 -5.70 -20.51
C ALA A 12 0.02 -6.37 -21.86
N LYS A 13 -0.31 -7.66 -21.85
CA LYS A 13 -0.74 -8.39 -23.02
C LYS A 13 -2.01 -7.83 -23.65
N SER A 14 -3.01 -7.48 -22.81
CA SER A 14 -4.26 -6.87 -23.24
C SER A 14 -4.04 -5.50 -23.88
N LEU A 15 -3.12 -4.71 -23.34
CA LEU A 15 -2.77 -3.38 -23.85
C LEU A 15 -1.71 -3.41 -24.97
N ASN A 16 -1.18 -4.57 -25.30
CA ASN A 16 -0.09 -4.76 -26.27
C ASN A 16 1.12 -3.87 -25.96
N CYS A 17 1.55 -3.85 -24.69
CA CYS A 17 2.69 -3.08 -24.21
C CYS A 17 3.67 -3.94 -23.41
N ASN A 18 4.88 -3.42 -23.24
CA ASN A 18 5.85 -4.00 -22.32
C ASN A 18 5.47 -3.66 -20.87
N TYR A 19 5.92 -4.47 -19.92
CA TYR A 19 5.75 -4.18 -18.50
C TYR A 19 6.99 -4.55 -17.71
N GLU A 20 7.14 -3.89 -16.58
CA GLU A 20 8.10 -4.23 -15.54
C GLU A 20 7.34 -4.46 -14.22
N CYS A 21 7.63 -5.57 -13.56
CA CYS A 21 7.01 -5.90 -12.28
C CYS A 21 8.02 -5.64 -11.15
N CYS A 22 7.82 -4.54 -10.43
CA CYS A 22 8.63 -4.16 -9.27
C CYS A 22 8.06 -4.74 -7.96
N ALA A 23 7.00 -5.55 -7.99
CA ALA A 23 6.41 -6.11 -6.78
C ALA A 23 7.34 -7.13 -6.12
N VAL A 24 7.49 -7.00 -4.79
CA VAL A 24 8.23 -7.94 -3.96
C VAL A 24 7.32 -8.46 -2.85
N GLY A 25 7.19 -9.77 -2.74
CA GLY A 25 6.33 -10.40 -1.74
C GLY A 25 6.72 -10.01 -0.31
N GLY A 26 5.70 -9.74 0.52
CA GLY A 26 5.89 -9.41 1.93
C GLY A 26 6.25 -7.97 2.25
N ARG A 27 6.54 -7.12 1.28
CA ARG A 27 6.87 -5.70 1.50
C ARG A 27 5.66 -4.88 1.95
N GLY A 28 5.93 -3.79 2.66
CA GLY A 28 4.92 -2.81 3.09
C GLY A 28 4.84 -1.59 2.18
N ASN A 29 4.06 -0.60 2.60
CA ASN A 29 3.76 0.56 1.76
C ASN A 29 4.90 1.57 1.66
N GLN A 30 5.83 1.59 2.61
CA GLN A 30 7.01 2.45 2.52
C GLN A 30 7.93 1.96 1.39
N TRP A 31 8.11 0.65 1.28
CA TRP A 31 8.85 0.08 0.16
C TRP A 31 8.14 0.32 -1.18
N ILE A 32 6.81 0.16 -1.23
CA ILE A 32 6.02 0.44 -2.45
C ILE A 32 6.21 1.91 -2.88
N SER A 33 6.10 2.85 -1.95
CA SER A 33 6.34 4.27 -2.23
C SER A 33 7.76 4.53 -2.74
N TRP A 34 8.76 3.91 -2.13
CA TRP A 34 10.15 3.99 -2.57
C TRP A 34 10.33 3.41 -3.99
N ALA A 35 9.76 2.24 -4.28
CA ALA A 35 9.83 1.62 -5.60
C ALA A 35 9.17 2.49 -6.68
N CYS A 36 8.02 3.09 -6.39
CA CYS A 36 7.40 4.07 -7.29
C CYS A 36 8.35 5.24 -7.58
N ASN A 37 9.06 5.74 -6.57
CA ASN A 37 10.06 6.81 -6.74
C ASN A 37 11.26 6.38 -7.58
N ALA A 38 11.70 5.14 -7.43
CA ALA A 38 12.93 4.65 -8.06
C ALA A 38 12.75 4.23 -9.53
N TYR A 39 11.56 3.76 -9.89
CA TYR A 39 11.33 3.07 -11.15
C TYR A 39 10.36 3.74 -12.11
N PHE A 40 9.61 4.77 -11.70
CA PHE A 40 8.71 5.44 -12.64
C PHE A 40 9.47 6.20 -13.73
N THR A 41 8.87 6.25 -14.91
CA THR A 41 9.28 7.17 -15.99
C THR A 41 8.05 7.92 -16.53
N PRO A 42 8.19 9.12 -17.10
CA PRO A 42 7.05 9.92 -17.56
C PRO A 42 6.14 9.21 -18.58
N ASP A 43 6.69 8.30 -19.36
CA ASP A 43 5.98 7.60 -20.44
C ASP A 43 5.36 6.25 -19.98
N THR A 44 5.35 5.97 -18.67
CA THR A 44 4.81 4.73 -18.13
C THR A 44 3.42 4.94 -17.51
N LEU A 45 2.61 3.87 -17.51
CA LEU A 45 1.46 3.74 -16.63
C LEU A 45 1.90 3.02 -15.36
N CYS A 46 1.87 3.72 -14.23
CA CYS A 46 2.22 3.16 -12.94
C CYS A 46 0.96 2.53 -12.29
N ILE A 47 0.95 1.22 -12.10
CA ILE A 47 -0.15 0.53 -11.41
C ILE A 47 0.32 0.10 -10.03
N VAL A 48 -0.33 0.60 -8.99
CA VAL A 48 0.05 0.38 -7.58
C VAL A 48 -1.09 -0.30 -6.84
N ASN A 49 -0.76 -1.40 -6.15
CA ASN A 49 -1.67 -2.02 -5.20
C ASN A 49 -1.09 -1.86 -3.79
N TRP A 50 -1.70 -1.00 -2.98
CA TRP A 50 -1.29 -0.75 -1.60
C TRP A 50 -1.65 -1.95 -0.72
N THR A 51 -0.68 -2.35 0.13
CA THR A 51 -0.83 -3.50 1.03
C THR A 51 -1.38 -3.09 2.40
N TRP A 52 -1.46 -4.03 3.34
CA TRP A 52 -1.93 -3.78 4.70
C TRP A 52 -1.12 -2.71 5.43
N PHE A 53 -1.81 -1.85 6.16
CA PHE A 53 -1.20 -0.71 6.85
C PHE A 53 -0.40 -1.08 8.11
N GLU A 54 -0.56 -2.28 8.64
CA GLU A 54 0.19 -2.78 9.81
C GLU A 54 1.66 -3.09 9.47
N ARG A 55 1.98 -3.30 8.20
CA ARG A 55 3.35 -3.57 7.78
C ARG A 55 4.23 -2.35 7.98
N PHE A 56 5.36 -2.56 8.63
CA PHE A 56 6.39 -1.52 8.80
C PHE A 56 7.67 -1.92 8.09
N ASP A 57 8.04 -1.14 7.08
CA ASP A 57 9.29 -1.33 6.36
C ASP A 57 10.40 -0.50 6.98
N TYR A 58 11.60 -1.06 6.97
CA TYR A 58 12.84 -0.39 7.35
C TYR A 58 13.99 -0.87 6.47
N PHE A 59 15.01 -0.02 6.33
CA PHE A 59 16.21 -0.38 5.60
C PHE A 59 17.21 -1.00 6.59
N ASP A 60 17.56 -2.26 6.35
CA ASP A 60 18.52 -2.99 7.18
C ASP A 60 19.93 -2.83 6.61
N VAL A 61 20.70 -1.95 7.23
CA VAL A 61 22.09 -1.65 6.82
C VAL A 61 23.02 -2.84 6.90
N SER A 62 22.69 -3.88 7.65
CA SER A 62 23.54 -5.08 7.78
C SER A 62 23.50 -5.97 6.57
N VAL A 63 22.41 -5.93 5.81
CA VAL A 63 22.20 -6.72 4.59
C VAL A 63 22.02 -5.85 3.34
N ASP A 64 22.08 -4.52 3.52
CA ASP A 64 21.92 -3.52 2.46
C ASP A 64 20.60 -3.68 1.67
N ASP A 65 19.52 -3.99 2.38
CA ASP A 65 18.21 -4.23 1.76
C ASP A 65 17.05 -3.80 2.68
N TRP A 66 15.89 -3.62 2.07
CA TRP A 66 14.64 -3.40 2.77
C TRP A 66 14.17 -4.65 3.50
N ARG A 67 13.69 -4.46 4.71
CA ARG A 67 12.98 -5.48 5.49
C ARG A 67 11.63 -4.95 5.93
N THR A 68 10.71 -5.87 6.21
CA THR A 68 9.36 -5.55 6.67
C THR A 68 9.07 -6.32 7.94
N THR A 69 8.66 -5.63 8.99
CA THR A 69 8.15 -6.28 10.20
C THR A 69 6.81 -6.96 9.90
N HIS A 70 6.60 -8.11 10.51
CA HIS A 70 5.37 -8.87 10.33
C HIS A 70 4.88 -9.43 11.67
N PRO A 71 3.58 -9.31 12.02
CA PRO A 71 3.05 -9.77 13.32
C PRO A 71 3.27 -11.26 13.63
N ARG A 72 3.55 -12.05 12.60
CA ARG A 72 3.74 -13.50 12.70
C ARG A 72 5.19 -13.95 12.59
N HIS A 73 6.13 -13.03 12.41
CA HIS A 73 7.55 -13.37 12.42
C HIS A 73 8.04 -13.50 13.85
N ASP A 74 8.93 -14.45 14.08
CA ASP A 74 9.52 -14.74 15.40
C ASP A 74 10.83 -13.98 15.66
N GLU A 75 11.02 -12.86 14.97
CA GLU A 75 12.19 -12.01 15.15
C GLU A 75 12.00 -11.07 16.35
N LYS A 76 13.06 -10.83 17.09
CA LYS A 76 13.02 -9.95 18.29
C LYS A 76 12.55 -8.54 17.98
N LEU A 77 12.91 -8.02 16.79
CA LEU A 77 12.52 -6.70 16.36
C LEU A 77 11.01 -6.63 16.10
N ASP A 78 10.43 -7.65 15.45
CA ASP A 78 9.01 -7.74 15.19
C ASP A 78 8.21 -7.74 16.49
N HIS A 79 8.60 -8.59 17.45
CA HIS A 79 7.99 -8.61 18.78
C HIS A 79 8.09 -7.27 19.50
N TYR A 80 9.25 -6.61 19.43
CA TYR A 80 9.42 -5.31 20.07
C TYR A 80 8.52 -4.26 19.41
N PHE A 81 8.48 -4.22 18.07
CA PHE A 81 7.68 -3.28 17.32
C PHE A 81 6.20 -3.42 17.65
N TYR A 82 5.62 -4.60 17.46
CA TYR A 82 4.19 -4.82 17.68
C TYR A 82 3.76 -4.68 19.14
N ARG A 83 4.64 -4.96 20.07
CA ARG A 83 4.35 -4.80 21.49
C ARG A 83 4.43 -3.36 21.99
N ASN A 84 5.33 -2.55 21.46
CA ASN A 84 5.70 -1.27 22.06
C ASN A 84 5.45 -0.05 21.15
N LEU A 85 5.47 -0.23 19.84
CA LEU A 85 5.41 0.87 18.88
C LEU A 85 4.19 0.80 17.98
N ASP A 86 3.55 -0.36 17.87
CA ASP A 86 2.40 -0.55 17.00
C ASP A 86 1.17 0.23 17.49
N SER A 87 0.54 0.91 16.55
CA SER A 87 -0.70 1.67 16.79
C SER A 87 -1.45 1.82 15.47
N ASP A 88 -2.69 1.34 15.43
CA ASP A 88 -3.55 1.42 14.24
C ASP A 88 -3.64 2.85 13.69
N VAL A 89 -3.83 3.82 14.57
CA VAL A 89 -3.92 5.24 14.17
C VAL A 89 -2.61 5.75 13.58
N TRP A 90 -1.48 5.41 14.20
CA TRP A 90 -0.17 5.79 13.68
C TRP A 90 0.14 5.09 12.36
N ASN A 91 -0.16 3.80 12.27
CA ASN A 91 0.04 3.02 11.05
C ASN A 91 -0.82 3.56 9.91
N LEU A 92 -2.09 3.82 10.16
CA LEU A 92 -2.99 4.40 9.16
C LEU A 92 -2.48 5.77 8.69
N HIS A 93 -2.17 6.67 9.62
CA HIS A 93 -1.65 8.01 9.29
C HIS A 93 -0.36 7.94 8.47
N ARG A 94 0.62 7.13 8.91
CA ARG A 94 1.90 6.94 8.22
C ARG A 94 1.69 6.42 6.79
N ASN A 95 0.84 5.43 6.62
CA ASN A 95 0.60 4.85 5.29
C ASN A 95 -0.15 5.82 4.37
N LEU A 96 -1.15 6.55 4.88
CA LEU A 96 -1.81 7.61 4.12
C LEU A 96 -0.83 8.70 3.68
N GLN A 97 0.15 9.07 4.52
CA GLN A 97 1.21 9.99 4.13
C GLN A 97 2.07 9.44 2.99
N GLN A 98 2.43 8.15 3.02
CA GLN A 98 3.18 7.50 1.93
C GLN A 98 2.39 7.52 0.61
N ILE A 99 1.11 7.14 0.67
CA ILE A 99 0.21 7.16 -0.49
C ILE A 99 0.09 8.57 -1.05
N HIS A 100 -0.21 9.56 -0.20
CA HIS A 100 -0.34 10.96 -0.61
C HIS A 100 0.96 11.52 -1.23
N SER A 101 2.11 11.20 -0.64
CA SER A 101 3.41 11.62 -1.18
C SER A 101 3.68 11.00 -2.56
N THR A 102 3.34 9.73 -2.74
CA THR A 102 3.47 9.04 -4.02
C THR A 102 2.55 9.63 -5.08
N ILE A 103 1.27 9.91 -4.74
CA ILE A 103 0.33 10.60 -5.63
C ILE A 103 0.90 11.95 -6.06
N SER A 104 1.39 12.73 -5.11
CA SER A 104 1.96 14.06 -5.38
C SER A 104 3.16 13.99 -6.32
N LEU A 105 4.06 13.04 -6.08
CA LEU A 105 5.23 12.81 -6.91
C LEU A 105 4.85 12.43 -8.35
N LEU A 106 3.97 11.46 -8.52
CA LEU A 106 3.56 10.99 -9.84
C LEU A 106 2.86 12.11 -10.62
N LYS A 107 1.99 12.88 -9.96
CA LYS A 107 1.36 14.07 -10.57
C LYS A 107 2.37 15.15 -10.99
N GLN A 108 3.34 15.47 -10.13
CA GLN A 108 4.38 16.47 -10.44
C GLN A 108 5.22 16.07 -11.65
N ASN A 109 5.40 14.78 -11.88
CA ASN A 109 6.17 14.25 -13.00
C ASN A 109 5.29 13.85 -14.21
N ASN A 110 4.00 14.18 -14.20
CA ASN A 110 3.03 13.87 -15.26
C ASN A 110 2.96 12.36 -15.59
N VAL A 111 3.17 11.50 -14.60
CA VAL A 111 3.05 10.05 -14.75
C VAL A 111 1.60 9.65 -14.61
N ASN A 112 1.08 8.89 -15.57
CA ASN A 112 -0.24 8.26 -15.44
C ASN A 112 -0.20 7.15 -14.40
N PHE A 113 -1.20 7.08 -13.53
CA PHE A 113 -1.23 6.04 -12.51
C PHE A 113 -2.63 5.53 -12.20
N ILE A 114 -2.70 4.29 -11.77
CA ILE A 114 -3.86 3.63 -11.19
C ILE A 114 -3.45 3.10 -9.83
N MET A 115 -4.21 3.40 -8.79
CA MET A 115 -3.95 2.93 -7.43
C MET A 115 -5.14 2.16 -6.89
N THR A 116 -4.87 1.04 -6.26
CA THR A 116 -5.87 0.21 -5.59
C THR A 116 -5.36 -0.14 -4.19
N CYS A 117 -6.23 -0.62 -3.32
CA CYS A 117 -5.88 -1.13 -2.00
C CYS A 117 -6.23 -2.60 -1.89
N LEU A 118 -5.40 -3.35 -1.17
CA LEU A 118 -5.64 -4.77 -0.92
C LEU A 118 -6.93 -4.97 -0.11
N ASP A 119 -7.18 -4.09 0.86
CA ASP A 119 -8.39 -4.08 1.68
C ASP A 119 -8.93 -2.65 1.90
N ASN A 120 -10.06 -2.52 2.62
CA ASN A 120 -10.71 -1.23 2.87
C ASN A 120 -10.16 -0.47 4.10
N SER A 121 -9.08 -0.94 4.72
CA SER A 121 -8.57 -0.36 5.97
C SER A 121 -8.24 1.13 5.85
N TYR A 122 -7.82 1.59 4.67
CA TYR A 122 -7.53 3.00 4.41
C TYR A 122 -8.76 3.90 4.30
N LEU A 123 -9.92 3.29 4.06
CA LEU A 123 -11.21 3.98 3.85
C LEU A 123 -12.03 4.05 5.14
N ASN A 124 -11.66 3.25 6.15
CA ASN A 124 -12.41 3.13 7.39
C ASN A 124 -12.25 4.37 8.27
N ASP A 125 -13.30 4.69 9.01
CA ASP A 125 -13.25 5.75 10.02
C ASP A 125 -12.36 5.31 11.20
N LEU A 126 -11.61 6.25 11.78
CA LEU A 126 -10.78 5.99 12.96
C LEU A 126 -11.54 5.37 14.14
N LYS A 127 -12.84 5.62 14.26
CA LYS A 127 -13.69 5.02 15.32
C LYS A 127 -13.77 3.50 15.17
N ASP A 128 -13.62 2.96 13.97
CA ASP A 128 -13.69 1.53 13.70
C ASP A 128 -12.46 0.80 14.25
N PHE A 129 -11.32 1.49 14.35
CA PHE A 129 -10.08 0.96 14.95
C PHE A 129 -10.02 1.09 16.48
N ARG A 130 -10.82 1.98 17.06
CA ARG A 130 -10.80 2.25 18.50
C ARG A 130 -12.20 2.40 19.08
N PRO A 131 -13.03 1.35 19.06
CA PRO A 131 -14.37 1.44 19.63
C PRO A 131 -14.29 1.78 21.12
N GLY A 132 -14.99 2.84 21.54
CA GLY A 132 -15.10 3.26 22.95
C GLY A 132 -13.96 4.08 23.52
N LYS A 133 -12.92 4.42 22.75
CA LYS A 133 -11.91 5.41 23.13
C LYS A 133 -12.21 6.75 22.49
N GLN A 134 -12.19 7.84 23.27
CA GLN A 134 -12.19 9.18 22.68
C GLN A 134 -10.94 9.33 21.82
N SER A 135 -11.15 9.48 20.50
CA SER A 135 -10.06 9.78 19.59
C SER A 135 -9.54 11.18 19.89
N ASN A 136 -8.23 11.34 19.95
CA ASN A 136 -7.62 12.66 19.99
C ASN A 136 -8.01 13.40 18.71
N THR A 137 -8.70 14.54 18.84
CA THR A 137 -9.24 15.32 17.72
C THR A 137 -8.15 15.68 16.69
N VAL A 138 -6.92 15.92 17.15
CA VAL A 138 -5.78 16.23 16.27
C VAL A 138 -5.46 15.06 15.33
N TRP A 139 -5.40 13.84 15.86
CA TRP A 139 -5.16 12.65 15.05
C TRP A 139 -6.31 12.33 14.11
N THR A 140 -7.54 12.48 14.58
CA THR A 140 -8.73 12.30 13.75
C THR A 140 -8.70 13.25 12.56
N ASN A 141 -8.47 14.53 12.79
CA ASN A 141 -8.39 15.53 11.73
C ASN A 141 -7.23 15.24 10.76
N ALA A 142 -6.06 14.85 11.28
CA ALA A 142 -4.91 14.56 10.44
C ALA A 142 -5.16 13.38 9.50
N VAL A 143 -5.79 12.32 10.00
CA VAL A 143 -6.16 11.16 9.19
C VAL A 143 -7.26 11.50 8.19
N SER A 144 -8.34 12.16 8.62
CA SER A 144 -9.44 12.54 7.73
C SER A 144 -8.96 13.44 6.59
N ASN A 145 -8.12 14.43 6.89
CA ASN A 145 -7.55 15.32 5.86
C ASN A 145 -6.71 14.54 4.82
N LEU A 146 -5.97 13.52 5.24
CA LEU A 146 -5.23 12.66 4.32
C LEU A 146 -6.16 11.74 3.53
N GLN A 147 -7.19 11.17 4.17
CA GLN A 147 -8.19 10.35 3.48
C GLN A 147 -8.90 11.14 2.38
N GLU A 148 -9.33 12.37 2.65
CA GLU A 148 -9.95 13.26 1.65
C GLU A 148 -9.06 13.48 0.41
N GLN A 149 -7.73 13.46 0.59
CA GLN A 149 -6.76 13.66 -0.48
C GLN A 149 -6.37 12.34 -1.20
N VAL A 150 -6.45 11.22 -0.51
CA VAL A 150 -6.01 9.91 -1.03
C VAL A 150 -7.15 9.14 -1.67
N VAL A 151 -8.31 9.07 -0.99
CA VAL A 151 -9.44 8.22 -1.41
C VAL A 151 -9.90 8.49 -2.85
N PRO A 152 -9.97 9.74 -3.36
CA PRO A 152 -10.36 10.00 -4.74
C PRO A 152 -9.42 9.40 -5.81
N HIS A 153 -8.25 8.93 -5.41
CA HIS A 153 -7.27 8.30 -6.30
C HIS A 153 -7.20 6.77 -6.17
N ILE A 154 -7.96 6.21 -5.23
CA ILE A 154 -8.05 4.76 -5.06
C ILE A 154 -9.22 4.25 -5.90
N VAL A 155 -8.92 3.35 -6.80
CA VAL A 155 -9.92 2.67 -7.65
C VAL A 155 -10.42 1.44 -6.93
N ASP A 156 -11.74 1.30 -6.83
CA ASP A 156 -12.39 0.06 -6.44
C ASP A 156 -12.75 -0.80 -7.67
N PHE A 157 -13.11 -2.03 -7.42
CA PHE A 157 -13.56 -2.98 -8.42
C PHE A 157 -15.05 -3.28 -8.18
N GLU A 158 -15.94 -2.51 -8.79
CA GLU A 158 -17.38 -2.66 -8.61
C GLU A 158 -17.83 -2.51 -7.15
N GLY A 159 -17.23 -1.57 -6.43
CA GLY A 159 -17.47 -1.34 -5.01
C GLY A 159 -16.73 -2.31 -4.07
N MET A 160 -15.87 -3.17 -4.60
CA MET A 160 -15.04 -4.10 -3.84
C MET A 160 -13.59 -3.63 -3.80
N ASN A 161 -12.86 -3.96 -2.74
CA ASN A 161 -11.40 -3.89 -2.73
C ASN A 161 -10.78 -5.05 -3.55
N PHE A 162 -9.47 -5.00 -3.75
CA PHE A 162 -8.79 -6.01 -4.56
C PHE A 162 -8.93 -7.42 -4.00
N LEU A 163 -8.88 -7.59 -2.68
CA LEU A 163 -9.01 -8.89 -2.03
C LEU A 163 -10.43 -9.48 -2.18
N GLU A 164 -11.45 -8.65 -2.00
CA GLU A 164 -12.85 -9.05 -2.17
C GLU A 164 -13.13 -9.42 -3.62
N TRP A 165 -12.70 -8.57 -4.55
CA TRP A 165 -12.86 -8.80 -5.98
C TRP A 165 -12.15 -10.07 -6.46
N SER A 166 -10.91 -10.31 -5.99
CA SER A 166 -10.17 -11.52 -6.35
C SER A 166 -10.86 -12.79 -5.85
N LYS A 167 -11.38 -12.79 -4.63
CA LYS A 167 -12.17 -13.91 -4.08
C LYS A 167 -13.46 -14.12 -4.84
N HIS A 168 -14.18 -13.04 -5.18
CA HIS A 168 -15.43 -13.11 -5.97
C HIS A 168 -15.20 -13.74 -7.33
N ASN A 169 -14.08 -13.46 -7.97
CA ASN A 169 -13.71 -13.99 -9.28
C ASN A 169 -12.87 -15.28 -9.22
N SER A 170 -12.74 -15.90 -8.05
CA SER A 170 -12.02 -17.16 -7.84
C SER A 170 -10.55 -17.13 -8.26
N PHE A 171 -9.89 -15.97 -8.15
CA PHE A 171 -8.45 -15.88 -8.32
C PHE A 171 -7.74 -16.41 -7.08
N GLU A 172 -6.83 -17.35 -7.26
CA GLU A 172 -5.92 -17.78 -6.21
C GLU A 172 -4.93 -16.64 -5.92
N LEU A 173 -5.00 -16.12 -4.70
CA LEU A 173 -3.99 -15.22 -4.20
C LEU A 173 -2.80 -16.07 -3.76
N GLY A 174 -1.75 -16.11 -4.55
CA GLY A 174 -0.51 -16.84 -4.26
C GLY A 174 0.19 -16.38 -2.97
#